data_f9ecb716cb9d52bbdbe3db2b31c5d395
#
_entry.id   f9ecb716cb9d52bbdbe3db2b31c5d395
#
_cell.length_a   1.000
_cell.length_b   1.000
_cell.length_c   1.000
_cell.angle_alpha   90.00
_cell.angle_beta   90.00
_cell.angle_gamma   90.00
#
_symmetry.space_group_name_H-M   'P 1'
#
loop_
_entity.id
_entity.type
_entity.pdbx_description
1 polymer ?
#
loop_
_entity_poly.entity_id
_entity_poly.type
_entity_poly.pdbx_seq_one_letter_code
_entity_poly.pdbx_strand_id
1 'polypeptide(L)'
;MTNEPATAATSSESSPWTRVYLKAAICLVVGLAVGYLLRGSRSSASSVLPAASVAKSSVRAGAMGAREMPGGAGHMQQMANKQAAPLLERLKSDPNNSALLIQVGSIYHTTHQFKQAAEYYDKALRVDPKNVAIRTKLASSLFRMGDADGAIAQLNQALSYDPKDANALFDLGVVKLNGKQDGKGALAAWQRLLKSNPQLSADRKATVQKLMAAVMTTLSDQNGIEGAGSHDGHKSDIN
;
A
#
# COMPACT_ATOMS: atom_id res chain seq x y z
N MET A 1 -9.10 62.10 -36.06
CA MET A 1 -7.93 61.23 -36.35
C MET A 1 -6.95 61.38 -35.21
N THR A 2 -7.06 60.58 -34.16
CA THR A 2 -6.02 60.48 -33.14
C THR A 2 -6.09 59.03 -32.63
N ASN A 3 -5.09 58.24 -33.02
CA ASN A 3 -4.85 56.90 -32.52
C ASN A 3 -4.23 56.93 -31.13
N GLU A 4 -4.88 56.28 -30.20
CA GLU A 4 -4.33 55.99 -28.91
C GLU A 4 -3.95 54.50 -28.83
N PRO A 5 -2.72 54.12 -28.42
CA PRO A 5 -2.34 52.73 -28.33
C PRO A 5 -2.75 52.16 -26.98
N ALA A 6 -3.46 51.04 -27.03
CA ALA A 6 -3.84 50.22 -25.87
C ALA A 6 -2.61 49.58 -25.21
N THR A 7 -2.37 49.93 -23.95
CA THR A 7 -1.40 49.24 -23.08
C THR A 7 -1.94 47.90 -22.66
N ALA A 8 -1.34 46.80 -23.18
CA ALA A 8 -1.60 45.46 -22.73
C ALA A 8 -0.93 45.20 -21.38
N ALA A 9 -1.72 45.03 -20.36
CA ALA A 9 -1.28 44.52 -19.06
C ALA A 9 -1.02 43.03 -19.15
N THR A 10 0.23 42.60 -19.13
CA THR A 10 0.62 41.20 -19.01
C THR A 10 0.47 40.76 -17.58
N SER A 11 -0.66 40.12 -17.27
CA SER A 11 -0.84 39.34 -16.05
C SER A 11 -0.04 38.02 -16.20
N SER A 12 1.08 37.92 -15.51
CA SER A 12 1.84 36.67 -15.42
C SER A 12 1.08 35.69 -14.52
N GLU A 13 0.21 34.87 -15.09
CA GLU A 13 -0.33 33.68 -14.41
C GLU A 13 0.81 32.70 -14.17
N SER A 14 1.24 32.60 -12.93
CA SER A 14 2.17 31.58 -12.51
C SER A 14 1.51 30.19 -12.62
N SER A 15 1.97 29.42 -13.58
CA SER A 15 1.54 28.04 -13.86
C SER A 15 1.48 27.18 -12.57
N PRO A 16 0.48 26.35 -12.38
CA PRO A 16 0.34 25.49 -11.18
C PRO A 16 1.54 24.57 -10.97
N TRP A 17 2.28 24.26 -12.02
CA TRP A 17 3.48 23.41 -11.99
C TRP A 17 4.66 24.05 -11.24
N THR A 18 4.80 25.37 -11.28
CA THR A 18 5.88 26.09 -10.57
C THR A 18 5.74 25.98 -9.06
N ARG A 19 4.51 25.92 -8.53
CA ARG A 19 4.26 25.75 -7.09
C ARG A 19 4.60 24.34 -6.59
N VAL A 20 4.40 23.32 -7.44
CA VAL A 20 4.75 21.93 -7.12
C VAL A 20 6.27 21.75 -7.08
N TYR A 21 6.99 22.27 -8.05
CA TYR A 21 8.45 22.19 -8.08
C TYR A 21 9.11 23.00 -6.97
N LEU A 22 8.55 24.15 -6.60
CA LEU A 22 9.05 24.96 -5.48
C LEU A 22 8.93 24.23 -4.14
N LYS A 23 7.81 23.56 -3.90
CA LYS A 23 7.60 22.72 -2.69
C LYS A 23 8.55 21.53 -2.66
N ALA A 24 8.75 20.85 -3.77
CA ALA A 24 9.68 19.73 -3.88
C ALA A 24 11.13 20.16 -3.62
N ALA A 25 11.56 21.31 -4.16
CA ALA A 25 12.89 21.85 -3.94
C ALA A 25 13.13 22.22 -2.47
N ILE A 26 12.15 22.81 -1.80
CA ILE A 26 12.24 23.16 -0.36
C ILE A 26 12.37 21.91 0.50
N CYS A 27 11.59 20.85 0.23
CA CYS A 27 11.68 19.58 0.96
C CYS A 27 13.06 18.92 0.78
N LEU A 28 13.66 19.02 -0.41
CA LEU A 28 14.97 18.43 -0.69
C LEU A 28 16.08 19.17 0.05
N VAL A 29 16.03 20.50 0.11
CA VAL A 29 17.00 21.33 0.85
C VAL A 29 16.89 21.09 2.36
N VAL A 30 15.68 21.00 2.91
CA VAL A 30 15.46 20.73 4.35
C VAL A 30 15.94 19.32 4.69
N GLY A 31 15.67 18.31 3.84
CA GLY A 31 16.14 16.94 4.04
C GLY A 31 17.66 16.81 4.05
N LEU A 32 18.36 17.54 3.16
CA LEU A 32 19.82 17.58 3.13
C LEU A 32 20.42 18.28 4.36
N ALA A 33 19.79 19.38 4.83
CA ALA A 33 20.25 20.11 6.01
C ALA A 33 20.11 19.27 7.29
N VAL A 34 19.00 18.56 7.46
CA VAL A 34 18.79 17.65 8.61
C VAL A 34 19.73 16.46 8.55
N GLY A 35 19.96 15.88 7.37
CA GLY A 35 20.91 14.78 7.17
C GLY A 35 22.35 15.18 7.47
N TYR A 36 22.74 16.42 7.16
CA TYR A 36 24.09 16.94 7.46
C TYR A 36 24.30 17.19 8.95
N LEU A 37 23.28 17.71 9.67
CA LEU A 37 23.34 17.95 11.12
C LEU A 37 23.41 16.66 11.95
N LEU A 38 22.78 15.58 11.48
CA LEU A 38 22.83 14.28 12.15
C LEU A 38 24.14 13.52 11.89
N ARG A 39 24.93 13.89 10.89
CA ARG A 39 26.23 13.28 10.59
C ARG A 39 27.39 13.81 11.46
N GLY A 40 27.16 14.90 12.21
CA GLY A 40 28.19 15.65 12.94
C GLY A 40 28.48 15.19 14.37
N SER A 41 27.93 14.07 14.89
CA SER A 41 28.14 13.67 16.29
C SER A 41 28.57 12.22 16.44
N ARG A 42 29.75 11.88 15.91
CA ARG A 42 30.49 10.70 16.36
C ARG A 42 31.86 11.15 16.86
N SER A 43 31.89 11.59 18.11
CA SER A 43 33.13 11.80 18.87
C SER A 43 33.70 10.44 19.25
N SER A 44 34.84 10.13 18.70
CA SER A 44 35.70 9.01 19.12
C SER A 44 36.30 9.36 20.47
N ALA A 45 35.85 8.72 21.52
CA ALA A 45 36.57 8.71 22.79
C ALA A 45 37.48 7.49 22.84
N SER A 46 38.77 7.70 22.57
CA SER A 46 39.86 6.74 22.87
C SER A 46 40.14 6.81 24.35
N SER A 47 39.76 5.81 25.10
CA SER A 47 40.26 5.58 26.46
C SER A 47 41.35 4.49 26.45
N VAL A 48 42.54 4.92 26.76
CA VAL A 48 43.74 4.12 27.00
C VAL A 48 43.54 3.29 28.27
N LEU A 49 43.72 1.98 28.19
CA LEU A 49 43.76 1.08 29.34
C LEU A 49 45.21 0.73 29.64
N PRO A 50 45.63 0.69 30.94
CA PRO A 50 46.89 0.10 31.32
C PRO A 50 46.80 -1.43 31.41
N ALA A 51 47.87 -2.09 31.01
CA ALA A 51 48.04 -3.53 31.06
C ALA A 51 48.15 -4.03 32.50
N ALA A 52 47.39 -5.08 32.82
CA ALA A 52 47.74 -6.01 33.90
C ALA A 52 47.39 -7.43 33.48
N SER A 53 48.33 -8.28 33.72
CA SER A 53 48.51 -9.66 33.29
C SER A 53 47.61 -10.69 34.00
N VAL A 54 47.55 -11.86 33.34
CA VAL A 54 47.40 -13.25 33.87
C VAL A 54 45.97 -13.75 34.07
N ALA A 55 45.53 -14.66 33.24
CA ALA A 55 45.35 -16.08 33.50
C ALA A 55 44.70 -16.78 32.30
N LYS A 56 45.36 -17.80 31.81
CA LYS A 56 44.81 -18.79 30.88
C LYS A 56 43.67 -19.54 31.55
N SER A 57 42.43 -19.31 31.14
CA SER A 57 41.38 -20.32 31.21
C SER A 57 40.67 -20.35 29.87
N SER A 58 40.91 -21.47 29.19
CA SER A 58 40.23 -21.85 27.97
C SER A 58 38.76 -22.08 28.23
N VAL A 59 37.99 -21.03 28.18
CA VAL A 59 36.51 -21.15 28.03
C VAL A 59 36.24 -21.27 26.55
N ARG A 60 35.96 -22.50 26.17
CA ARG A 60 35.35 -22.89 24.90
C ARG A 60 34.14 -21.97 24.64
N ALA A 61 34.34 -20.91 23.85
CA ALA A 61 33.26 -20.12 23.32
C ALA A 61 32.44 -21.02 22.41
N GLY A 62 31.44 -21.68 23.01
CA GLY A 62 30.38 -22.30 22.27
C GLY A 62 29.75 -21.19 21.46
N ALA A 63 29.78 -21.32 20.15
CA ALA A 63 28.98 -20.55 19.25
C ALA A 63 27.54 -20.73 19.70
N MET A 64 27.04 -19.80 20.53
CA MET A 64 25.60 -19.56 20.66
C MET A 64 25.16 -19.03 19.32
N GLY A 65 24.80 -19.97 18.42
CA GLY A 65 24.06 -19.65 17.24
C GLY A 65 22.89 -18.79 17.66
N ALA A 66 22.79 -17.61 17.08
CA ALA A 66 21.60 -16.79 17.17
C ALA A 66 20.43 -17.72 16.86
N ARG A 67 19.69 -18.07 17.90
CA ARG A 67 18.48 -18.88 17.81
C ARG A 67 17.50 -17.96 17.09
N GLU A 68 17.44 -18.08 15.75
CA GLU A 68 16.42 -17.41 14.97
C GLU A 68 15.08 -17.76 15.62
N MET A 69 14.39 -16.73 16.09
CA MET A 69 13.04 -16.88 16.63
C MET A 69 12.20 -17.56 15.57
N PRO A 70 11.51 -18.68 15.86
CA PRO A 70 10.62 -19.32 14.90
C PRO A 70 9.48 -18.35 14.57
N GLY A 71 9.54 -17.71 13.39
CA GLY A 71 8.59 -16.69 12.92
C GLY A 71 9.20 -15.57 12.09
N GLY A 72 10.52 -15.55 11.90
CA GLY A 72 11.20 -14.56 11.05
C GLY A 72 10.87 -14.74 9.55
N ALA A 73 11.02 -13.68 8.77
CA ALA A 73 10.77 -13.68 7.33
C ALA A 73 11.47 -14.83 6.59
N GLY A 74 12.69 -15.19 7.01
CA GLY A 74 13.45 -16.33 6.46
C GLY A 74 12.76 -17.67 6.69
N HIS A 75 12.15 -17.89 7.86
CA HIS A 75 11.39 -19.11 8.15
C HIS A 75 10.15 -19.23 7.29
N MET A 76 9.41 -18.14 7.11
CA MET A 76 8.21 -18.10 6.24
C MET A 76 8.59 -18.39 4.78
N GLN A 77 9.71 -17.86 4.31
CA GLN A 77 10.22 -18.13 2.96
C GLN A 77 10.65 -19.60 2.80
N GLN A 78 11.31 -20.17 3.79
CA GLN A 78 11.70 -21.59 3.76
C GLN A 78 10.47 -22.49 3.77
N MET A 79 9.46 -22.17 4.58
CA MET A 79 8.19 -22.91 4.57
C MET A 79 7.47 -22.82 3.23
N ALA A 80 7.40 -21.62 2.62
CA ALA A 80 6.80 -21.46 1.31
C ALA A 80 7.49 -22.32 0.26
N ASN A 81 8.82 -22.27 0.20
CA ASN A 81 9.61 -23.02 -0.75
C ASN A 81 9.42 -24.53 -0.57
N LYS A 82 9.37 -25.00 0.69
CA LYS A 82 9.11 -26.43 0.99
C LYS A 82 7.72 -26.87 0.54
N GLN A 83 6.70 -26.02 0.78
CA GLN A 83 5.34 -26.35 0.36
C GLN A 83 5.14 -26.24 -1.16
N ALA A 84 5.80 -25.28 -1.80
CA ALA A 84 5.69 -25.07 -3.26
C ALA A 84 6.50 -26.10 -4.07
N ALA A 85 7.58 -26.66 -3.51
CA ALA A 85 8.50 -27.57 -4.23
C ALA A 85 7.80 -28.67 -5.03
N PRO A 86 6.89 -29.49 -4.46
CA PRO A 86 6.24 -30.56 -5.22
C PRO A 86 5.34 -30.04 -6.36
N LEU A 87 4.75 -28.84 -6.19
CA LEU A 87 3.94 -28.21 -7.24
C LEU A 87 4.83 -27.63 -8.34
N LEU A 88 5.99 -27.06 -7.97
CA LEU A 88 6.96 -26.54 -8.93
C LEU A 88 7.56 -27.66 -9.79
N GLU A 89 7.82 -28.84 -9.23
CA GLU A 89 8.26 -30.00 -10.02
C GLU A 89 7.18 -30.41 -11.05
N ARG A 90 5.91 -30.44 -10.65
CA ARG A 90 4.80 -30.73 -11.58
C ARG A 90 4.67 -29.66 -12.66
N LEU A 91 4.91 -28.38 -12.34
CA LEU A 91 4.90 -27.28 -13.30
C LEU A 91 6.01 -27.40 -14.36
N LYS A 92 7.10 -28.13 -14.10
CA LYS A 92 8.13 -28.38 -15.13
C LYS A 92 7.57 -29.26 -16.26
N SER A 93 6.70 -30.21 -15.94
CA SER A 93 6.04 -31.07 -16.93
C SER A 93 4.83 -30.40 -17.59
N ASP A 94 4.13 -29.52 -16.87
CA ASP A 94 2.95 -28.81 -17.35
C ASP A 94 3.01 -27.34 -16.95
N PRO A 95 3.81 -26.49 -17.66
CA PRO A 95 4.05 -25.09 -17.29
C PRO A 95 2.82 -24.19 -17.34
N ASN A 96 1.80 -24.59 -18.11
CA ASN A 96 0.57 -23.82 -18.31
C ASN A 96 -0.60 -24.36 -17.48
N ASN A 97 -0.36 -25.20 -16.49
CA ASN A 97 -1.40 -25.66 -15.60
C ASN A 97 -1.88 -24.56 -14.67
N SER A 98 -2.99 -23.92 -15.03
CA SER A 98 -3.56 -22.80 -14.28
C SER A 98 -3.84 -23.17 -12.81
N ALA A 99 -4.32 -24.37 -12.53
CA ALA A 99 -4.61 -24.82 -11.18
C ALA A 99 -3.35 -24.93 -10.32
N LEU A 100 -2.25 -25.46 -10.87
CA LEU A 100 -0.97 -25.51 -10.17
C LEU A 100 -0.38 -24.11 -9.94
N LEU A 101 -0.45 -23.24 -10.96
CA LEU A 101 0.00 -21.84 -10.84
C LEU A 101 -0.74 -21.10 -9.73
N ILE A 102 -2.06 -21.27 -9.63
CA ILE A 102 -2.88 -20.67 -8.56
C ILE A 102 -2.48 -21.22 -7.19
N GLN A 103 -2.25 -22.53 -7.07
CA GLN A 103 -1.85 -23.16 -5.81
C GLN A 103 -0.49 -22.61 -5.34
N VAL A 104 0.51 -22.55 -6.21
CA VAL A 104 1.82 -21.97 -5.90
C VAL A 104 1.69 -20.51 -5.51
N GLY A 105 0.95 -19.70 -6.27
CA GLY A 105 0.66 -18.31 -5.92
C GLY A 105 0.00 -18.15 -4.55
N SER A 106 -0.94 -19.05 -4.22
CA SER A 106 -1.62 -19.04 -2.91
C SER A 106 -0.68 -19.39 -1.75
N ILE A 107 0.26 -20.31 -1.93
CA ILE A 107 1.31 -20.63 -0.93
C ILE A 107 2.16 -19.39 -0.68
N TYR A 108 2.65 -18.73 -1.73
CA TYR A 108 3.46 -17.51 -1.58
C TYR A 108 2.68 -16.36 -0.96
N HIS A 109 1.38 -16.21 -1.29
CA HIS A 109 0.52 -15.20 -0.69
C HIS A 109 0.33 -15.41 0.82
N THR A 110 0.02 -16.64 1.25
CA THR A 110 -0.20 -16.97 2.67
C THR A 110 1.07 -16.88 3.51
N THR A 111 2.22 -17.01 2.89
CA THR A 111 3.54 -16.85 3.52
C THR A 111 4.11 -15.43 3.35
N HIS A 112 3.27 -14.45 3.01
CA HIS A 112 3.61 -13.03 2.85
C HIS A 112 4.66 -12.71 1.76
N GLN A 113 4.86 -13.61 0.82
CA GLN A 113 5.74 -13.42 -0.33
C GLN A 113 4.92 -12.89 -1.52
N PHE A 114 4.38 -11.67 -1.37
CA PHE A 114 3.39 -11.11 -2.27
C PHE A 114 3.90 -10.90 -3.70
N LYS A 115 5.21 -10.64 -3.87
CA LYS A 115 5.82 -10.51 -5.19
C LYS A 115 5.75 -11.83 -5.96
N GLN A 116 6.20 -12.92 -5.35
CA GLN A 116 6.14 -14.25 -5.97
C GLN A 116 4.69 -14.67 -6.20
N ALA A 117 3.79 -14.39 -5.26
CA ALA A 117 2.37 -14.66 -5.44
C ALA A 117 1.81 -13.95 -6.68
N ALA A 118 2.11 -12.66 -6.85
CA ALA A 118 1.67 -11.88 -8.01
C ALA A 118 2.21 -12.45 -9.32
N GLU A 119 3.49 -12.87 -9.37
CA GLU A 119 4.10 -13.48 -10.55
C GLU A 119 3.39 -14.77 -10.97
N TYR A 120 3.00 -15.63 -10.01
CA TYR A 120 2.28 -16.87 -10.31
C TYR A 120 0.84 -16.63 -10.70
N TYR A 121 0.15 -15.65 -10.08
CA TYR A 121 -1.20 -15.29 -10.50
C TYR A 121 -1.20 -14.62 -11.89
N ASP A 122 -0.19 -13.83 -12.24
CA ASP A 122 -0.05 -13.29 -13.60
C ASP A 122 0.15 -14.41 -14.64
N LYS A 123 1.01 -15.39 -14.33
CA LYS A 123 1.16 -16.58 -15.19
C LYS A 123 -0.16 -17.34 -15.36
N ALA A 124 -0.93 -17.50 -14.29
CA ALA A 124 -2.24 -18.15 -14.37
C ALA A 124 -3.23 -17.34 -15.21
N LEU A 125 -3.19 -16.01 -15.16
CA LEU A 125 -4.02 -15.13 -15.99
C LEU A 125 -3.61 -15.12 -17.46
N ARG A 126 -2.37 -15.47 -17.80
CA ARG A 126 -1.99 -15.67 -19.22
C ARG A 126 -2.65 -16.91 -19.80
N VAL A 127 -2.93 -17.92 -18.97
CA VAL A 127 -3.66 -19.13 -19.36
C VAL A 127 -5.17 -18.88 -19.41
N ASP A 128 -5.71 -18.21 -18.39
CA ASP A 128 -7.14 -17.87 -18.28
C ASP A 128 -7.33 -16.36 -18.00
N PRO A 129 -7.32 -15.53 -19.05
CA PRO A 129 -7.34 -14.07 -18.90
C PRO A 129 -8.63 -13.50 -18.31
N LYS A 130 -9.73 -14.25 -18.32
CA LYS A 130 -11.04 -13.80 -17.81
C LYS A 130 -11.35 -14.29 -16.41
N ASN A 131 -10.43 -14.97 -15.76
CA ASN A 131 -10.65 -15.52 -14.42
C ASN A 131 -10.70 -14.43 -13.35
N VAL A 132 -11.91 -14.09 -12.93
CA VAL A 132 -12.19 -13.06 -11.92
C VAL A 132 -11.51 -13.39 -10.59
N ALA A 133 -11.56 -14.64 -10.15
CA ALA A 133 -10.98 -15.05 -8.87
C ALA A 133 -9.45 -14.89 -8.85
N ILE A 134 -8.77 -15.22 -9.95
CA ILE A 134 -7.31 -15.04 -10.05
C ILE A 134 -6.96 -13.55 -10.05
N ARG A 135 -7.72 -12.72 -10.79
CA ARG A 135 -7.50 -11.26 -10.81
C ARG A 135 -7.65 -10.64 -9.42
N THR A 136 -8.66 -11.04 -8.68
CA THR A 136 -8.86 -10.59 -7.30
C THR A 136 -7.69 -10.99 -6.40
N LYS A 137 -7.16 -12.21 -6.54
CA LYS A 137 -5.95 -12.66 -5.82
C LYS A 137 -4.69 -11.88 -6.22
N LEU A 138 -4.51 -11.58 -7.52
CA LEU A 138 -3.44 -10.73 -8.01
C LEU A 138 -3.55 -9.33 -7.42
N ALA A 139 -4.73 -8.73 -7.46
CA ALA A 139 -4.99 -7.41 -6.88
C ALA A 139 -4.65 -7.35 -5.38
N SER A 140 -5.05 -8.39 -4.62
CA SER A 140 -4.69 -8.49 -3.20
C SER A 140 -3.17 -8.53 -3.00
N SER A 141 -2.43 -9.27 -3.84
CA SER A 141 -0.97 -9.32 -3.77
C SER A 141 -0.32 -7.96 -4.10
N LEU A 142 -0.79 -7.28 -5.14
CA LEU A 142 -0.33 -5.94 -5.52
C LEU A 142 -0.57 -4.93 -4.40
N PHE A 143 -1.76 -4.93 -3.82
CA PHE A 143 -2.09 -4.06 -2.69
C PHE A 143 -1.17 -4.30 -1.49
N ARG A 144 -0.88 -5.56 -1.16
CA ARG A 144 0.04 -5.91 -0.08
C ARG A 144 1.50 -5.50 -0.35
N MET A 145 1.87 -5.29 -1.61
CA MET A 145 3.16 -4.74 -2.04
C MET A 145 3.17 -3.20 -2.04
N GLY A 146 2.03 -2.54 -1.77
CA GLY A 146 1.88 -1.09 -1.80
C GLY A 146 1.43 -0.53 -3.16
N ASP A 147 1.22 -1.38 -4.15
CA ASP A 147 0.70 -0.98 -5.47
C ASP A 147 -0.83 -0.94 -5.47
N ALA A 148 -1.37 0.13 -4.88
CA ALA A 148 -2.81 0.34 -4.81
C ALA A 148 -3.43 0.61 -6.19
N ASP A 149 -2.72 1.29 -7.09
CA ASP A 149 -3.23 1.60 -8.44
C ASP A 149 -3.30 0.33 -9.29
N GLY A 150 -2.27 -0.49 -9.29
CA GLY A 150 -2.29 -1.80 -9.94
C GLY A 150 -3.38 -2.71 -9.39
N ALA A 151 -3.58 -2.73 -8.08
CA ALA A 151 -4.66 -3.49 -7.46
C ALA A 151 -6.05 -3.02 -7.93
N ILE A 152 -6.31 -1.71 -7.95
CA ILE A 152 -7.57 -1.13 -8.45
C ILE A 152 -7.79 -1.48 -9.92
N ALA A 153 -6.74 -1.42 -10.75
CA ALA A 153 -6.83 -1.78 -12.17
C ALA A 153 -7.25 -3.24 -12.35
N GLN A 154 -6.64 -4.18 -11.61
CA GLN A 154 -7.02 -5.59 -11.67
C GLN A 154 -8.44 -5.84 -11.16
N LEU A 155 -8.88 -5.16 -10.08
CA LEU A 155 -10.24 -5.28 -9.55
C LEU A 155 -11.29 -4.72 -10.52
N ASN A 156 -11.03 -3.58 -11.14
CA ASN A 156 -11.92 -3.03 -12.16
C ASN A 156 -12.03 -3.95 -13.37
N GLN A 157 -10.92 -4.57 -13.78
CA GLN A 157 -10.94 -5.56 -14.86
C GLN A 157 -11.68 -6.85 -14.45
N ALA A 158 -11.55 -7.30 -13.22
CA ALA A 158 -12.37 -8.40 -12.68
C ALA A 158 -13.86 -8.07 -12.76
N LEU A 159 -14.24 -6.85 -12.34
CA LEU A 159 -15.62 -6.36 -12.35
C LEU A 159 -16.15 -6.04 -13.75
N SER A 160 -15.31 -5.96 -14.79
CA SER A 160 -15.75 -5.91 -16.17
C SER A 160 -16.22 -7.27 -16.69
N TYR A 161 -15.67 -8.35 -16.15
CA TYR A 161 -16.09 -9.73 -16.48
C TYR A 161 -17.25 -10.21 -15.59
N ASP A 162 -17.20 -9.93 -14.29
CA ASP A 162 -18.31 -10.16 -13.36
C ASP A 162 -18.61 -8.91 -12.54
N PRO A 163 -19.57 -8.07 -12.98
CA PRO A 163 -19.93 -6.83 -12.31
C PRO A 163 -20.49 -7.01 -10.89
N LYS A 164 -20.83 -8.24 -10.48
CA LYS A 164 -21.42 -8.55 -9.18
C LYS A 164 -20.48 -9.36 -8.29
N ASP A 165 -19.24 -9.66 -8.72
CA ASP A 165 -18.33 -10.44 -7.89
C ASP A 165 -18.13 -9.79 -6.52
N ALA A 166 -18.54 -10.53 -5.49
CA ALA A 166 -18.59 -10.01 -4.13
C ALA A 166 -17.19 -9.79 -3.54
N ASN A 167 -16.19 -10.58 -3.95
CA ASN A 167 -14.82 -10.42 -3.46
C ASN A 167 -14.17 -9.21 -4.11
N ALA A 168 -14.31 -9.05 -5.43
CA ALA A 168 -13.75 -7.91 -6.14
C ALA A 168 -14.35 -6.58 -5.66
N LEU A 169 -15.67 -6.52 -5.41
CA LEU A 169 -16.33 -5.32 -4.86
C LEU A 169 -15.87 -5.01 -3.43
N PHE A 170 -15.72 -6.04 -2.59
CA PHE A 170 -15.21 -5.88 -1.23
C PHE A 170 -13.78 -5.36 -1.23
N ASP A 171 -12.90 -6.02 -1.98
CA ASP A 171 -11.48 -5.67 -2.06
C ASP A 171 -11.28 -4.29 -2.70
N LEU A 172 -12.09 -3.91 -3.70
CA LEU A 172 -12.07 -2.56 -4.29
C LEU A 172 -12.32 -1.48 -3.23
N GLY A 173 -13.32 -1.69 -2.36
CA GLY A 173 -13.58 -0.77 -1.25
C GLY A 173 -12.40 -0.70 -0.27
N VAL A 174 -11.81 -1.84 0.10
CA VAL A 174 -10.64 -1.89 0.99
C VAL A 174 -9.44 -1.17 0.39
N VAL A 175 -9.12 -1.42 -0.88
CA VAL A 175 -7.97 -0.78 -1.56
C VAL A 175 -8.18 0.72 -1.73
N LYS A 176 -9.40 1.15 -2.08
CA LYS A 176 -9.73 2.58 -2.16
C LYS A 176 -9.58 3.28 -0.82
N LEU A 177 -10.07 2.68 0.26
CA LEU A 177 -9.97 3.26 1.60
C LEU A 177 -8.51 3.32 2.07
N ASN A 178 -7.83 2.17 2.12
CA ASN A 178 -6.54 2.05 2.79
C ASN A 178 -5.35 2.39 1.87
N GLY A 179 -5.50 2.22 0.56
CA GLY A 179 -4.45 2.48 -0.42
C GLY A 179 -4.51 3.87 -1.03
N LYS A 180 -5.71 4.44 -1.17
CA LYS A 180 -5.92 5.74 -1.83
C LYS A 180 -6.53 6.79 -0.90
N GLN A 181 -6.92 6.43 0.33
CA GLN A 181 -7.66 7.27 1.28
C GLN A 181 -8.99 7.81 0.67
N ASP A 182 -9.51 7.08 -0.35
CA ASP A 182 -10.76 7.39 -1.04
C ASP A 182 -11.95 6.78 -0.28
N GLY A 183 -12.35 7.40 0.82
CA GLY A 183 -13.48 6.95 1.64
C GLY A 183 -14.80 6.96 0.85
N LYS A 184 -15.03 7.96 0.00
CA LYS A 184 -16.24 8.05 -0.82
C LYS A 184 -16.30 6.92 -1.85
N GLY A 185 -15.19 6.63 -2.51
CA GLY A 185 -15.10 5.52 -3.46
C GLY A 185 -15.20 4.15 -2.79
N ALA A 186 -14.70 4.00 -1.56
CA ALA A 186 -14.87 2.78 -0.77
C ALA A 186 -16.35 2.53 -0.44
N LEU A 187 -17.05 3.57 0.05
CA LEU A 187 -18.50 3.50 0.31
C LEU A 187 -19.29 3.10 -0.93
N ALA A 188 -18.98 3.69 -2.09
CA ALA A 188 -19.66 3.36 -3.35
C ALA A 188 -19.44 1.88 -3.75
N ALA A 189 -18.23 1.34 -3.60
CA ALA A 189 -17.94 -0.06 -3.89
C ALA A 189 -18.71 -1.01 -2.96
N TRP A 190 -18.74 -0.72 -1.65
CA TRP A 190 -19.46 -1.55 -0.68
C TRP A 190 -20.97 -1.41 -0.75
N GLN A 191 -21.52 -0.24 -1.10
CA GLN A 191 -22.95 -0.07 -1.41
C GLN A 191 -23.34 -0.95 -2.61
N ARG A 192 -22.53 -0.91 -3.67
CA ARG A 192 -22.73 -1.77 -4.85
C ARG A 192 -22.67 -3.26 -4.47
N LEU A 193 -21.72 -3.66 -3.61
CA LEU A 193 -21.62 -5.02 -3.07
C LEU A 193 -22.93 -5.47 -2.42
N LEU A 194 -23.44 -4.70 -1.46
CA LEU A 194 -24.66 -5.04 -0.71
C LEU A 194 -25.90 -5.08 -1.62
N LYS A 195 -25.98 -4.14 -2.57
CA LYS A 195 -27.10 -4.06 -3.52
C LYS A 195 -27.13 -5.22 -4.51
N SER A 196 -25.95 -5.59 -5.04
CA SER A 196 -25.87 -6.63 -6.09
C SER A 196 -25.81 -8.06 -5.54
N ASN A 197 -25.57 -8.23 -4.22
CA ASN A 197 -25.40 -9.53 -3.57
C ASN A 197 -26.31 -9.70 -2.35
N PRO A 198 -27.64 -9.75 -2.53
CA PRO A 198 -28.59 -9.91 -1.41
C PRO A 198 -28.43 -11.23 -0.67
N GLN A 199 -27.83 -12.25 -1.29
CA GLN A 199 -27.57 -13.59 -0.74
C GLN A 199 -26.32 -13.66 0.15
N LEU A 200 -25.56 -12.57 0.34
CA LEU A 200 -24.42 -12.59 1.26
C LEU A 200 -24.85 -13.02 2.66
N SER A 201 -23.97 -13.78 3.34
CA SER A 201 -24.21 -14.16 4.74
C SER A 201 -24.40 -12.93 5.64
N ALA A 202 -25.17 -13.09 6.71
CA ALA A 202 -25.45 -12.04 7.67
C ALA A 202 -24.15 -11.43 8.24
N ASP A 203 -23.17 -12.26 8.59
CA ASP A 203 -21.88 -11.84 9.12
C ASP A 203 -21.09 -10.98 8.12
N ARG A 204 -21.10 -11.36 6.84
CA ARG A 204 -20.42 -10.59 5.81
C ARG A 204 -21.10 -9.25 5.55
N LYS A 205 -22.44 -9.21 5.55
CA LYS A 205 -23.19 -7.95 5.48
C LYS A 205 -22.88 -7.05 6.68
N ALA A 206 -22.91 -7.59 7.89
CA ALA A 206 -22.60 -6.84 9.11
C ALA A 206 -21.16 -6.27 9.09
N THR A 207 -20.19 -7.06 8.63
CA THR A 207 -18.81 -6.60 8.46
C THR A 207 -18.72 -5.40 7.50
N VAL A 208 -19.36 -5.50 6.33
CA VAL A 208 -19.38 -4.41 5.34
C VAL A 208 -20.06 -3.17 5.90
N GLN A 209 -21.21 -3.33 6.56
CA GLN A 209 -21.95 -2.22 7.18
C GLN A 209 -21.13 -1.52 8.28
N LYS A 210 -20.40 -2.29 9.10
CA LYS A 210 -19.50 -1.74 10.12
C LYS A 210 -18.38 -0.90 9.51
N LEU A 211 -17.75 -1.39 8.43
CA LEU A 211 -16.73 -0.64 7.70
C LEU A 211 -17.30 0.65 7.11
N MET A 212 -18.48 0.59 6.49
CA MET A 212 -19.15 1.76 5.95
C MET A 212 -19.46 2.79 7.02
N ALA A 213 -20.00 2.38 8.17
CA ALA A 213 -20.30 3.27 9.29
C ALA A 213 -19.04 3.99 9.79
N ALA A 214 -17.93 3.26 9.96
CA ALA A 214 -16.66 3.85 10.38
C ALA A 214 -16.16 4.91 9.38
N VAL A 215 -16.24 4.64 8.07
CA VAL A 215 -15.84 5.60 7.04
C VAL A 215 -16.76 6.83 7.03
N MET A 216 -18.07 6.64 7.19
CA MET A 216 -19.04 7.75 7.25
C MET A 216 -18.76 8.68 8.44
N THR A 217 -18.46 8.13 9.62
CA THR A 217 -18.08 8.92 10.80
C THR A 217 -16.84 9.76 10.52
N THR A 218 -15.77 9.14 9.97
CA THR A 218 -14.53 9.84 9.64
C THR A 218 -14.76 10.99 8.63
N LEU A 219 -15.58 10.76 7.61
CA LEU A 219 -15.90 11.79 6.62
C LEU A 219 -16.75 12.92 7.20
N SER A 220 -17.65 12.63 8.16
CA SER A 220 -18.45 13.65 8.86
C SER A 220 -17.59 14.53 9.73
N ASP A 221 -16.64 13.95 10.46
CA ASP A 221 -15.71 14.68 11.32
C ASP A 221 -14.81 15.62 10.50
N GLN A 222 -14.33 15.18 9.34
CA GLN A 222 -13.55 16.00 8.42
C GLN A 222 -14.35 17.21 7.91
N ASN A 223 -15.60 17.01 7.50
CA ASN A 223 -16.46 18.08 7.02
C ASN A 223 -16.89 19.07 8.14
N GLY A 224 -17.03 18.59 9.37
CA GLY A 224 -17.35 19.42 10.54
C GLY A 224 -16.21 20.39 10.92
N ILE A 225 -14.96 19.98 10.71
CA ILE A 225 -13.79 20.82 11.00
C ILE A 225 -13.65 21.92 9.94
N GLU A 226 -13.92 21.64 8.68
CA GLU A 226 -13.88 22.65 7.60
C GLU A 226 -14.99 23.72 7.73
N GLY A 227 -16.15 23.36 8.28
CA GLY A 227 -17.27 24.29 8.51
C GLY A 227 -17.04 25.25 9.69
N ALA A 228 -16.24 24.87 10.67
CA ALA A 228 -15.97 25.69 11.86
C ALA A 228 -14.89 26.77 11.66
N GLY A 229 -14.08 26.66 10.60
CA GLY A 229 -12.98 27.60 10.32
C GLY A 229 -13.35 28.81 9.46
N SER A 230 -14.57 28.95 8.95
CA SER A 230 -14.95 30.01 8.02
C SER A 230 -15.82 31.12 8.61
N HIS A 231 -15.97 31.21 9.93
CA HIS A 231 -16.87 32.18 10.56
C HIS A 231 -16.17 33.14 11.54
N ASP A 232 -14.97 33.63 11.18
CA ASP A 232 -14.37 34.75 11.91
C ASP A 232 -13.89 35.81 10.92
N GLY A 233 -14.57 36.97 10.96
CA GLY A 233 -14.02 38.19 10.40
C GLY A 233 -14.85 38.94 9.39
N HIS A 234 -15.92 39.58 9.77
CA HIS A 234 -16.15 40.98 9.40
C HIS A 234 -17.32 41.59 10.18
N LYS A 235 -17.07 42.06 11.39
CA LYS A 235 -17.83 43.20 11.94
C LYS A 235 -17.00 44.45 11.70
N SER A 236 -17.26 45.13 10.62
CA SER A 236 -16.90 46.52 10.45
C SER A 236 -17.91 47.35 11.20
N ASP A 237 -17.49 47.93 12.31
CA ASP A 237 -18.18 49.04 12.97
C ASP A 237 -18.19 50.24 12.03
N ILE A 238 -19.37 50.67 11.65
CA ILE A 238 -19.62 51.98 11.07
C ILE A 238 -20.41 52.77 12.13
N ASN A 239 -19.77 53.74 12.68
CA ASN A 239 -20.44 54.89 13.30
C ASN A 239 -19.81 56.17 12.75
#